data_c91f9657044c2e5dadbf083844f070b5
#
_entry.id   c91f9657044c2e5dadbf083844f070b5
#
_cell.length_a   1.000
_cell.length_b   1.000
_cell.length_c   1.000
_cell.angle_alpha   90.00
_cell.angle_beta   90.00
_cell.angle_gamma   90.00
#
_symmetry.space_group_name_H-M   'P 1'
#
loop_
_entity.id
_entity.type
_entity.pdbx_description
1 polymer ?
#
loop_
_entity_poly.entity_id
_entity_poly.type
_entity_poly.pdbx_seq_one_letter_code
_entity_poly.pdbx_strand_id
1 'polypeptide(L)'
;MREILGRRRRLLSQHDDGRPELIGAALTYATQWRWPVLPGAAADERARSCCACPDPECTVPGAHPFDPGLLAATTDARMVRWWWTNRPTAPIVLATGGSAPCAVSLPALPAAHALAALDRAGLRTGPVVASPHRWSLLVRPYSMEQLGELLYAKDFVPGSLRFHGEGGYLALPPSETGAGAVRWERAPLPGSAAPWVPDVEAVVDAVVDALTRTGVSAPEL
;
A
#
# COMPACT_ATOMS: atom_id res chain seq x y z
N MET A 1 1.00 4.30 51.04
CA MET A 1 0.31 3.29 50.22
C MET A 1 -0.69 3.96 49.25
N ARG A 2 -0.28 5.03 48.54
CA ARG A 2 -1.15 5.78 47.59
C ARG A 2 -0.52 6.09 46.21
N GLU A 3 0.70 5.62 45.95
CA GLU A 3 1.41 5.94 44.66
C GLU A 3 1.42 4.84 43.61
N ILE A 4 0.89 3.65 43.91
CA ILE A 4 0.96 2.51 42.95
C ILE A 4 -0.19 2.49 41.95
N LEU A 5 -1.28 3.23 42.22
CA LEU A 5 -2.48 3.25 41.35
C LEU A 5 -2.39 4.25 40.16
N GLY A 6 -1.47 5.21 40.22
CA GLY A 6 -1.33 6.23 39.16
C GLY A 6 -0.55 5.78 37.92
N ARG A 7 0.33 4.78 38.05
CA ARG A 7 1.17 4.30 36.92
C ARG A 7 0.49 3.30 35.99
N ARG A 8 -0.53 2.58 36.46
CA ARG A 8 -1.26 1.61 35.60
C ARG A 8 -2.22 2.27 34.63
N ARG A 9 -2.70 3.48 34.86
CA ARG A 9 -3.63 4.18 33.97
C ARG A 9 -2.94 4.80 32.73
N ARG A 10 -1.64 5.07 32.75
CA ARG A 10 -0.90 5.64 31.61
C ARG A 10 -0.44 4.61 30.60
N LEU A 11 -0.34 3.33 30.94
CA LEU A 11 0.06 2.26 30.03
C LEU A 11 -1.10 1.70 29.20
N LEU A 12 -2.35 1.98 29.59
CA LEU A 12 -3.53 1.52 28.84
C LEU A 12 -4.05 2.54 27.81
N SER A 13 -3.56 3.80 27.85
CA SER A 13 -4.03 4.85 26.95
C SER A 13 -3.20 5.02 25.65
N GLN A 14 -2.11 4.27 25.47
CA GLN A 14 -1.26 4.38 24.27
C GLN A 14 -1.61 3.37 23.16
N HIS A 15 -2.59 2.46 23.40
CA HIS A 15 -2.99 1.45 22.40
C HIS A 15 -4.36 1.70 21.77
N ASP A 16 -5.06 2.79 22.14
CA ASP A 16 -6.44 3.03 21.69
C ASP A 16 -6.56 4.09 20.58
N ASP A 17 -5.49 4.80 20.25
CA ASP A 17 -5.54 5.97 19.37
C ASP A 17 -5.56 5.62 17.86
N GLY A 18 -5.18 4.41 17.46
CA GLY A 18 -5.16 4.00 16.05
C GLY A 18 -6.47 3.45 15.49
N ARG A 19 -7.41 3.03 16.33
CA ARG A 19 -8.66 2.36 15.92
C ARG A 19 -9.64 3.28 15.16
N PRO A 20 -9.89 4.51 15.60
CA PRO A 20 -10.74 5.44 14.85
C PRO A 20 -10.14 5.84 13.51
N GLU A 21 -8.81 5.87 13.43
CA GLU A 21 -8.07 6.26 12.24
C GLU A 21 -8.17 5.22 11.12
N LEU A 22 -7.99 3.93 11.42
CA LEU A 22 -8.11 2.85 10.43
C LEU A 22 -9.50 2.76 9.81
N ILE A 23 -10.55 2.75 10.64
CA ILE A 23 -11.93 2.69 10.12
C ILE A 23 -12.30 3.95 9.34
N GLY A 24 -11.84 5.12 9.78
CA GLY A 24 -12.03 6.38 9.07
C GLY A 24 -11.36 6.38 7.70
N ALA A 25 -10.11 5.92 7.62
CA ALA A 25 -9.38 5.79 6.38
C ALA A 25 -10.02 4.76 5.43
N ALA A 26 -10.37 3.57 5.94
CA ALA A 26 -11.03 2.53 5.15
C ALA A 26 -12.37 3.01 4.55
N LEU A 27 -13.16 3.77 5.34
CA LEU A 27 -14.40 4.37 4.86
C LEU A 27 -14.13 5.44 3.79
N THR A 28 -13.13 6.27 3.97
CA THR A 28 -12.75 7.28 2.96
C THR A 28 -12.38 6.60 1.64
N TYR A 29 -11.54 5.58 1.68
CA TYR A 29 -11.14 4.81 0.50
C TYR A 29 -12.35 4.18 -0.20
N ALA A 30 -13.20 3.48 0.56
CA ALA A 30 -14.35 2.79 0.01
C ALA A 30 -15.43 3.75 -0.53
N THR A 31 -15.79 4.78 0.23
CA THR A 31 -16.99 5.57 -0.08
C THR A 31 -16.72 6.84 -0.85
N GLN A 32 -15.63 7.55 -0.56
CA GLN A 32 -15.28 8.79 -1.25
C GLN A 32 -14.50 8.50 -2.54
N TRP A 33 -13.44 7.65 -2.44
CA TRP A 33 -12.58 7.36 -3.59
C TRP A 33 -13.07 6.18 -4.42
N ARG A 34 -14.08 5.44 -3.94
CA ARG A 34 -14.63 4.26 -4.61
C ARG A 34 -13.59 3.16 -4.85
N TRP A 35 -12.60 3.08 -3.98
CA TRP A 35 -11.59 2.04 -3.99
C TRP A 35 -12.06 0.83 -3.16
N PRO A 36 -12.19 -0.36 -3.74
CA PRO A 36 -12.61 -1.54 -3.00
C PRO A 36 -11.51 -1.97 -2.02
N VAL A 37 -11.87 -2.04 -0.75
CA VAL A 37 -10.96 -2.42 0.34
C VAL A 37 -11.47 -3.65 1.08
N LEU A 38 -10.54 -4.31 1.77
CA LEU A 38 -10.82 -5.41 2.69
C LEU A 38 -9.77 -5.42 3.80
N PRO A 39 -10.05 -6.10 4.96
CA PRO A 39 -9.05 -6.29 6.00
C PRO A 39 -7.94 -7.24 5.51
N GLY A 40 -6.70 -6.86 5.72
CA GLY A 40 -5.55 -7.74 5.56
C GLY A 40 -5.48 -8.81 6.65
N ALA A 41 -4.63 -9.80 6.43
CA ALA A 41 -4.33 -10.81 7.44
C ALA A 41 -3.82 -10.12 8.71
N ALA A 42 -4.52 -10.32 9.83
CA ALA A 42 -4.14 -9.67 11.09
C ALA A 42 -2.74 -10.10 11.52
N ALA A 43 -2.03 -9.20 12.21
CA ALA A 43 -0.83 -9.61 12.91
C ALA A 43 -1.21 -10.56 14.06
N ASP A 44 -0.55 -11.71 14.15
CA ASP A 44 -0.66 -12.62 15.29
C ASP A 44 0.71 -12.71 15.97
N GLU A 45 0.85 -11.99 17.08
CA GLU A 45 2.07 -12.00 17.89
C GLU A 45 2.43 -13.41 18.43
N ARG A 46 1.48 -14.36 18.41
CA ARG A 46 1.69 -15.73 18.84
C ARG A 46 2.12 -16.65 17.71
N ALA A 47 1.90 -16.23 16.46
CA ALA A 47 2.35 -16.99 15.29
C ALA A 47 3.84 -16.75 15.05
N ARG A 48 4.55 -17.79 14.57
CA ARG A 48 5.98 -17.67 14.22
C ARG A 48 6.24 -16.64 13.12
N SER A 49 5.28 -16.48 12.21
CA SER A 49 5.35 -15.56 11.08
C SER A 49 4.80 -14.15 11.41
N CYS A 50 4.31 -13.90 12.62
CA CYS A 50 3.57 -12.68 12.97
C CYS A 50 2.37 -12.40 12.02
N CYS A 51 1.85 -13.43 11.35
CA CYS A 51 0.71 -13.35 10.43
C CYS A 51 -0.32 -14.44 10.77
N ALA A 52 -1.60 -14.08 10.75
CA ALA A 52 -2.70 -15.01 10.99
C ALA A 52 -3.01 -15.93 9.79
N CYS A 53 -2.29 -15.82 8.68
CA CYS A 53 -2.45 -16.73 7.55
C CYS A 53 -1.83 -18.11 7.85
N PRO A 54 -2.23 -19.18 7.11
CA PRO A 54 -1.74 -20.53 7.36
C PRO A 54 -0.28 -20.76 6.94
N ASP A 55 0.34 -19.82 6.23
CA ASP A 55 1.72 -19.92 5.80
C ASP A 55 2.68 -19.53 6.95
N PRO A 56 3.44 -20.49 7.49
CA PRO A 56 4.38 -20.21 8.58
C PRO A 56 5.59 -19.37 8.14
N GLU A 57 5.85 -19.28 6.84
CA GLU A 57 6.93 -18.51 6.23
C GLU A 57 6.41 -17.29 5.48
N CYS A 58 5.26 -16.77 5.89
CA CYS A 58 4.64 -15.60 5.25
C CYS A 58 5.63 -14.44 5.10
N THR A 59 5.96 -14.09 3.87
CA THR A 59 6.94 -13.04 3.55
C THR A 59 6.36 -11.62 3.60
N VAL A 60 5.03 -11.50 3.72
CA VAL A 60 4.30 -10.21 3.70
C VAL A 60 3.23 -10.14 4.80
N PRO A 61 3.60 -10.36 6.08
CA PRO A 61 2.63 -10.43 7.16
C PRO A 61 1.79 -9.16 7.25
N GLY A 62 0.48 -9.30 7.30
CA GLY A 62 -0.47 -8.19 7.37
C GLY A 62 -0.69 -7.44 6.04
N ALA A 63 0.18 -7.59 5.07
CA ALA A 63 0.11 -6.84 3.81
C ALA A 63 -0.66 -7.58 2.69
N HIS A 64 -1.37 -8.64 3.00
CA HIS A 64 -2.10 -9.45 2.02
C HIS A 64 -3.51 -9.83 2.50
N PRO A 65 -4.47 -10.10 1.59
CA PRO A 65 -5.78 -10.63 1.95
C PRO A 65 -5.65 -12.09 2.38
N PHE A 66 -6.51 -12.52 3.32
CA PHE A 66 -6.59 -13.93 3.72
C PHE A 66 -8.03 -14.33 4.03
N ASP A 67 -8.62 -13.77 5.07
CA ASP A 67 -9.99 -13.96 5.47
C ASP A 67 -10.59 -12.61 5.84
N PRO A 68 -11.41 -12.04 4.97
CA PRO A 68 -11.88 -12.56 3.67
C PRO A 68 -10.80 -12.57 2.59
N GLY A 69 -11.01 -13.38 1.54
CA GLY A 69 -10.18 -13.38 0.35
C GLY A 69 -10.36 -12.12 -0.52
N LEU A 70 -9.45 -11.89 -1.47
CA LEU A 70 -9.41 -10.66 -2.30
C LEU A 70 -10.73 -10.34 -3.01
N LEU A 71 -11.46 -11.35 -3.47
CA LEU A 71 -12.74 -11.17 -4.16
C LEU A 71 -13.85 -10.55 -3.29
N ALA A 72 -13.68 -10.53 -1.97
CA ALA A 72 -14.61 -9.88 -1.06
C ALA A 72 -14.41 -8.37 -0.95
N ALA A 73 -13.36 -7.82 -1.56
CA ALA A 73 -13.08 -6.38 -1.53
C ALA A 73 -14.30 -5.57 -1.95
N THR A 74 -14.61 -4.52 -1.22
CA THR A 74 -15.88 -3.81 -1.38
C THR A 74 -15.76 -2.30 -1.16
N THR A 75 -16.68 -1.57 -1.77
CA THR A 75 -16.93 -0.14 -1.51
C THR A 75 -18.16 0.08 -0.60
N ASP A 76 -18.80 -0.98 -0.11
CA ASP A 76 -19.98 -0.88 0.76
C ASP A 76 -19.58 -0.44 2.17
N ALA A 77 -20.08 0.72 2.59
CA ALA A 77 -19.79 1.32 3.89
C ALA A 77 -20.24 0.45 5.08
N ARG A 78 -21.28 -0.36 4.92
CA ARG A 78 -21.83 -1.20 6.00
C ARG A 78 -20.88 -2.37 6.26
N MET A 79 -20.39 -3.00 5.17
CA MET A 79 -19.44 -4.09 5.27
C MET A 79 -18.10 -3.59 5.81
N VAL A 80 -17.59 -2.45 5.30
CA VAL A 80 -16.36 -1.84 5.80
C VAL A 80 -16.46 -1.54 7.30
N ARG A 81 -17.55 -0.91 7.77
CA ARG A 81 -17.74 -0.69 9.20
C ARG A 81 -17.78 -1.99 10.00
N TRP A 82 -18.46 -3.01 9.50
CA TRP A 82 -18.55 -4.29 10.17
C TRP A 82 -17.16 -4.93 10.31
N TRP A 83 -16.34 -4.94 9.29
CA TRP A 83 -14.99 -5.49 9.34
C TRP A 83 -14.14 -4.80 10.40
N TRP A 84 -13.99 -3.48 10.35
CA TRP A 84 -13.11 -2.77 11.28
C TRP A 84 -13.71 -2.58 12.69
N THR A 85 -15.01 -2.80 12.86
CA THR A 85 -15.59 -2.95 14.21
C THR A 85 -15.15 -4.27 14.85
N ASN A 86 -15.13 -5.37 14.07
CA ASN A 86 -14.77 -6.68 14.57
C ASN A 86 -13.26 -6.97 14.50
N ARG A 87 -12.52 -6.25 13.67
CA ARG A 87 -11.06 -6.38 13.45
C ARG A 87 -10.41 -4.99 13.46
N PRO A 88 -10.39 -4.30 14.61
CA PRO A 88 -10.05 -2.87 14.68
C PRO A 88 -8.59 -2.54 14.35
N THR A 89 -7.71 -3.53 14.36
CA THR A 89 -6.27 -3.39 14.04
C THR A 89 -5.89 -3.99 12.69
N ALA A 90 -6.85 -4.55 11.94
CA ALA A 90 -6.56 -5.18 10.67
C ALA A 90 -6.04 -4.14 9.65
N PRO A 91 -4.92 -4.42 8.96
CA PRO A 91 -4.44 -3.58 7.89
C PRO A 91 -5.49 -3.36 6.80
N ILE A 92 -5.45 -2.20 6.16
CA ILE A 92 -6.33 -1.91 5.03
C ILE A 92 -5.64 -2.41 3.76
N VAL A 93 -6.28 -3.33 3.05
CA VAL A 93 -5.80 -3.81 1.76
C VAL A 93 -6.73 -3.31 0.66
N LEU A 94 -6.15 -2.67 -0.34
CA LEU A 94 -6.79 -2.28 -1.58
C LEU A 94 -6.75 -3.46 -2.57
N ALA A 95 -7.87 -3.79 -3.18
CA ALA A 95 -7.87 -4.60 -4.40
C ALA A 95 -7.57 -3.69 -5.60
N THR A 96 -6.48 -3.95 -6.32
CA THR A 96 -6.05 -3.11 -7.44
C THR A 96 -6.74 -3.49 -8.75
N GLY A 97 -6.93 -2.50 -9.62
CA GLY A 97 -7.62 -2.68 -10.91
C GLY A 97 -9.11 -2.36 -10.89
N GLY A 98 -9.79 -2.53 -12.00
CA GLY A 98 -11.18 -2.14 -12.16
C GLY A 98 -11.37 -0.63 -11.98
N SER A 99 -12.11 -0.22 -10.96
CA SER A 99 -12.31 1.20 -10.61
C SER A 99 -11.21 1.78 -9.68
N ALA A 100 -10.38 0.91 -9.12
CA ALA A 100 -9.29 1.30 -8.24
C ALA A 100 -7.98 1.50 -9.00
N PRO A 101 -7.04 2.29 -8.46
CA PRO A 101 -5.71 2.38 -9.07
C PRO A 101 -4.99 1.02 -9.05
N CYS A 102 -4.13 0.85 -10.04
CA CYS A 102 -3.04 -0.10 -10.02
C CYS A 102 -1.80 0.53 -9.36
N ALA A 103 -0.69 -0.20 -9.25
CA ALA A 103 0.54 0.37 -8.72
C ALA A 103 1.79 -0.21 -9.38
N VAL A 104 2.83 0.62 -9.45
CA VAL A 104 4.20 0.21 -9.76
C VAL A 104 5.03 0.36 -8.50
N SER A 105 5.64 -0.72 -8.03
CA SER A 105 6.41 -0.68 -6.79
C SER A 105 7.86 -1.09 -6.98
N LEU A 106 8.73 -0.49 -6.19
CA LEU A 106 10.17 -0.69 -6.23
C LEU A 106 10.75 -0.55 -4.81
N PRO A 107 11.99 -1.02 -4.55
CA PRO A 107 12.64 -0.88 -3.24
C PRO A 107 12.70 0.59 -2.81
N ALA A 108 12.63 0.83 -1.49
CA ALA A 108 12.43 2.18 -0.93
C ALA A 108 13.51 3.19 -1.36
N LEU A 109 14.79 2.80 -1.33
CA LEU A 109 15.87 3.70 -1.69
C LEU A 109 15.87 4.09 -3.18
N PRO A 110 15.80 3.14 -4.14
CA PRO A 110 15.57 3.47 -5.55
C PRO A 110 14.30 4.29 -5.78
N ALA A 111 13.22 4.01 -5.06
CA ALA A 111 11.97 4.77 -5.16
C ALA A 111 12.14 6.24 -4.76
N ALA A 112 12.82 6.49 -3.65
CA ALA A 112 13.11 7.85 -3.19
C ALA A 112 13.94 8.63 -4.22
N HIS A 113 14.96 8.00 -4.81
CA HIS A 113 15.79 8.61 -5.86
C HIS A 113 14.97 8.89 -7.14
N ALA A 114 14.15 7.92 -7.56
CA ALA A 114 13.28 8.09 -8.72
C ALA A 114 12.27 9.23 -8.49
N LEU A 115 11.59 9.25 -7.35
CA LEU A 115 10.62 10.29 -7.02
C LEU A 115 11.28 11.69 -7.01
N ALA A 116 12.45 11.83 -6.39
CA ALA A 116 13.19 13.08 -6.40
C ALA A 116 13.65 13.49 -7.82
N ALA A 117 13.96 12.54 -8.70
CA ALA A 117 14.29 12.83 -10.10
C ALA A 117 13.06 13.30 -10.90
N LEU A 118 11.90 12.66 -10.67
CA LEU A 118 10.62 13.03 -11.27
C LEU A 118 10.20 14.46 -10.85
N ASP A 119 10.33 14.77 -9.56
CA ASP A 119 10.04 16.11 -9.04
C ASP A 119 10.94 17.18 -9.65
N ARG A 120 12.24 16.91 -9.78
CA ARG A 120 13.19 17.84 -10.43
C ARG A 120 12.89 18.03 -11.92
N ALA A 121 12.36 17.03 -12.59
CA ALA A 121 11.92 17.10 -13.98
C ALA A 121 10.55 17.79 -14.15
N GLY A 122 9.88 18.16 -13.06
CA GLY A 122 8.55 18.76 -13.09
C GLY A 122 7.44 17.78 -13.51
N LEU A 123 7.69 16.47 -13.45
CA LEU A 123 6.73 15.46 -13.83
C LEU A 123 5.73 15.23 -12.69
N ARG A 124 4.45 15.36 -13.02
CA ARG A 124 3.39 15.14 -12.05
C ARG A 124 3.26 13.65 -11.75
N THR A 125 3.55 13.26 -10.52
CA THR A 125 3.32 11.91 -10.00
C THR A 125 2.03 11.88 -9.18
N GLY A 126 1.35 10.73 -9.17
CA GLY A 126 0.19 10.46 -8.33
C GLY A 126 0.56 10.21 -6.86
N PRO A 127 -0.40 9.75 -6.06
CA PRO A 127 -0.13 9.35 -4.69
C PRO A 127 0.91 8.23 -4.63
N VAL A 128 1.74 8.26 -3.57
CA VAL A 128 2.79 7.27 -3.34
C VAL A 128 2.61 6.68 -1.94
N VAL A 129 2.44 5.37 -1.89
CA VAL A 129 2.38 4.58 -0.66
C VAL A 129 3.80 4.11 -0.33
N ALA A 130 4.24 4.33 0.90
CA ALA A 130 5.54 3.90 1.39
C ALA A 130 5.40 2.89 2.52
N SER A 131 6.10 1.76 2.40
CA SER A 131 6.47 0.88 3.50
C SER A 131 7.97 0.99 3.75
N PRO A 132 8.53 0.44 4.84
CA PRO A 132 9.96 0.55 5.13
C PRO A 132 10.88 0.04 4.01
N HIS A 133 10.43 -0.97 3.25
CA HIS A 133 11.27 -1.63 2.25
C HIS A 133 10.87 -1.34 0.80
N ARG A 134 9.64 -0.91 0.56
CA ARG A 134 9.13 -0.69 -0.80
C ARG A 134 8.18 0.50 -0.85
N TRP A 135 8.26 1.26 -1.94
CA TRP A 135 7.29 2.31 -2.26
C TRP A 135 6.49 1.91 -3.49
N SER A 136 5.24 2.32 -3.52
CA SER A 136 4.28 2.01 -4.59
C SER A 136 3.68 3.30 -5.13
N LEU A 137 3.97 3.59 -6.38
CA LEU A 137 3.41 4.73 -7.11
C LEU A 137 2.06 4.27 -7.69
N LEU A 138 0.99 4.94 -7.32
CA LEU A 138 -0.34 4.63 -7.83
C LEU A 138 -0.49 5.14 -9.26
N VAL A 139 -1.05 4.30 -10.12
CA VAL A 139 -1.27 4.56 -11.55
C VAL A 139 -2.69 4.19 -11.96
N ARG A 140 -3.14 4.67 -13.11
CA ARG A 140 -4.41 4.22 -13.70
C ARG A 140 -4.42 2.72 -13.92
N PRO A 141 -5.60 2.08 -13.88
CA PRO A 141 -5.75 0.70 -14.29
C PRO A 141 -5.19 0.48 -15.70
N TYR A 142 -4.53 -0.63 -15.90
CA TYR A 142 -3.94 -1.05 -17.16
C TYR A 142 -4.22 -2.54 -17.41
N SER A 143 -4.25 -2.96 -18.66
CA SER A 143 -4.34 -4.37 -19.02
C SER A 143 -2.96 -5.05 -19.00
N MET A 144 -2.93 -6.38 -18.87
CA MET A 144 -1.68 -7.14 -18.98
C MET A 144 -1.07 -7.05 -20.38
N GLU A 145 -1.90 -6.91 -21.40
CA GLU A 145 -1.45 -6.68 -22.78
C GLU A 145 -0.72 -5.35 -22.93
N GLN A 146 -1.35 -4.26 -22.45
CA GLN A 146 -0.73 -2.92 -22.42
C GLN A 146 0.60 -2.92 -21.66
N LEU A 147 0.65 -3.57 -20.48
CA LEU A 147 1.88 -3.70 -19.73
C LEU A 147 2.94 -4.50 -20.50
N GLY A 148 2.54 -5.61 -21.14
CA GLY A 148 3.45 -6.44 -21.94
C GLY A 148 4.08 -5.65 -23.09
N GLU A 149 3.28 -4.89 -23.85
CA GLU A 149 3.75 -4.02 -24.93
C GLU A 149 4.72 -2.95 -24.42
N LEU A 150 4.36 -2.30 -23.29
CA LEU A 150 5.18 -1.27 -22.65
C LEU A 150 6.54 -1.82 -22.25
N LEU A 151 6.59 -2.99 -21.61
CA LEU A 151 7.84 -3.60 -21.15
C LEU A 151 8.69 -4.13 -22.30
N TYR A 152 8.04 -4.69 -23.33
CA TYR A 152 8.72 -5.17 -24.55
C TYR A 152 9.41 -4.03 -25.31
N ALA A 153 8.83 -2.83 -25.29
CA ALA A 153 9.39 -1.64 -25.94
C ALA A 153 10.62 -1.04 -25.21
N LYS A 154 11.01 -1.62 -24.06
CA LYS A 154 12.16 -1.16 -23.28
C LYS A 154 13.38 -2.03 -23.51
N ASP A 155 14.55 -1.41 -23.73
CA ASP A 155 15.83 -2.12 -23.79
C ASP A 155 16.19 -2.79 -22.46
N PHE A 156 15.76 -2.19 -21.37
CA PHE A 156 16.02 -2.69 -20.02
C PHE A 156 14.90 -2.30 -19.04
N VAL A 157 14.46 -3.26 -18.26
CA VAL A 157 13.53 -3.05 -17.13
C VAL A 157 14.15 -3.60 -15.86
N PRO A 158 14.34 -2.80 -14.81
CA PRO A 158 14.90 -3.28 -13.55
C PRO A 158 14.07 -4.42 -12.96
N GLY A 159 14.69 -5.57 -12.67
CA GLY A 159 14.02 -6.75 -12.10
C GLY A 159 13.43 -6.54 -10.70
N SER A 160 13.79 -5.42 -10.05
CA SER A 160 13.23 -5.01 -8.76
C SER A 160 11.86 -4.34 -8.84
N LEU A 161 11.40 -3.96 -10.04
CA LEU A 161 10.05 -3.45 -10.25
C LEU A 161 9.02 -4.57 -10.06
N ARG A 162 7.89 -4.20 -9.45
CA ARG A 162 6.72 -5.07 -9.33
C ARG A 162 5.49 -4.31 -9.76
N PHE A 163 4.58 -5.00 -10.41
CA PHE A 163 3.35 -4.45 -10.98
C PHE A 163 2.14 -5.04 -10.25
N HIS A 164 1.31 -4.17 -9.68
CA HIS A 164 0.06 -4.53 -9.03
C HIS A 164 -1.08 -4.14 -9.97
N GLY A 165 -1.39 -5.03 -10.90
CA GLY A 165 -2.46 -4.87 -11.89
C GLY A 165 -3.82 -5.32 -11.36
N GLU A 166 -4.75 -5.60 -12.29
CA GLU A 166 -6.05 -6.17 -11.94
C GLU A 166 -5.91 -7.53 -11.26
N GLY A 167 -6.68 -7.74 -10.19
CA GLY A 167 -6.57 -8.94 -9.35
C GLY A 167 -5.38 -8.93 -8.39
N GLY A 168 -4.61 -7.84 -8.37
CA GLY A 168 -3.57 -7.60 -7.38
C GLY A 168 -4.09 -6.92 -6.11
N TYR A 169 -3.18 -6.61 -5.20
CA TYR A 169 -3.52 -5.91 -3.96
C TYR A 169 -2.35 -5.05 -3.45
N LEU A 170 -2.68 -4.11 -2.57
CA LEU A 170 -1.72 -3.21 -1.94
C LEU A 170 -2.20 -2.82 -0.53
N ALA A 171 -1.32 -2.90 0.48
CA ALA A 171 -1.63 -2.34 1.79
C ALA A 171 -1.64 -0.81 1.73
N LEU A 172 -2.67 -0.18 2.33
CA LEU A 172 -2.83 1.27 2.34
C LEU A 172 -2.60 1.86 3.75
N PRO A 173 -2.15 3.14 3.82
CA PRO A 173 -2.08 3.87 5.09
C PRO A 173 -3.46 3.99 5.77
N PRO A 174 -3.50 4.10 7.10
CA PRO A 174 -2.42 4.06 8.08
C PRO A 174 -2.20 2.66 8.66
N SER A 175 -1.98 1.68 7.83
CA SER A 175 -1.84 0.27 8.26
C SER A 175 -0.48 -0.01 8.90
N GLU A 176 -0.48 -0.89 9.91
CA GLU A 176 0.71 -1.58 10.39
C GLU A 176 0.77 -2.99 9.82
N THR A 177 1.92 -3.38 9.30
CA THR A 177 2.17 -4.71 8.73
C THR A 177 3.41 -5.33 9.39
N GLY A 178 3.69 -6.58 9.12
CA GLY A 178 4.93 -7.20 9.62
C GLY A 178 6.22 -6.55 9.09
N ALA A 179 6.12 -5.78 8.00
CA ALA A 179 7.22 -4.97 7.50
C ALA A 179 7.31 -3.59 8.17
N GLY A 180 6.34 -3.22 9.02
CA GLY A 180 6.22 -1.93 9.69
C GLY A 180 5.10 -1.04 9.14
N ALA A 181 5.15 0.24 9.50
CA ALA A 181 4.12 1.22 9.16
C ALA A 181 4.02 1.47 7.64
N VAL A 182 2.79 1.48 7.15
CA VAL A 182 2.45 1.92 5.79
C VAL A 182 1.95 3.37 5.87
N ARG A 183 2.60 4.27 5.15
CA ARG A 183 2.33 5.69 5.16
C ARG A 183 2.20 6.27 3.76
N TRP A 184 1.59 7.44 3.66
CA TRP A 184 1.67 8.23 2.43
C TRP A 184 3.02 8.95 2.36
N GLU A 185 3.84 8.64 1.37
CA GLU A 185 4.98 9.47 0.99
C GLU A 185 4.51 10.70 0.23
N ARG A 186 3.51 10.49 -0.62
CA ARG A 186 2.74 11.54 -1.27
C ARG A 186 1.26 11.23 -1.12
N ALA A 187 0.59 11.99 -0.27
CA ALA A 187 -0.84 11.80 -0.05
C ALA A 187 -1.66 12.30 -1.25
N PRO A 188 -2.83 11.70 -1.51
CA PRO A 188 -3.83 12.33 -2.36
C PRO A 188 -4.21 13.71 -1.84
N LEU A 189 -4.59 14.62 -2.75
CA LEU A 189 -5.01 15.97 -2.35
C LEU A 189 -6.24 15.88 -1.43
N PRO A 190 -6.24 16.60 -0.30
CA PRO A 190 -7.36 16.61 0.62
C PRO A 190 -8.67 17.00 -0.09
N GLY A 191 -9.78 16.34 0.26
CA GLY A 191 -11.09 16.61 -0.30
C GLY A 191 -11.32 16.14 -1.74
N SER A 192 -10.35 15.45 -2.36
CA SER A 192 -10.54 14.87 -3.68
C SER A 192 -11.62 13.77 -3.64
N ALA A 193 -12.64 13.91 -4.46
CA ALA A 193 -13.67 12.89 -4.65
C ALA A 193 -13.09 11.64 -5.37
N ALA A 194 -12.07 11.86 -6.23
CA ALA A 194 -11.28 10.81 -6.85
C ALA A 194 -9.82 11.29 -6.93
N PRO A 195 -8.88 10.63 -6.26
CA PRO A 195 -7.46 10.96 -6.38
C PRO A 195 -6.99 10.83 -7.83
N TRP A 196 -6.32 11.87 -8.32
CA TRP A 196 -5.72 11.80 -9.65
C TRP A 196 -4.52 10.85 -9.63
N VAL A 197 -4.45 9.97 -10.62
CA VAL A 197 -3.34 9.03 -10.84
C VAL A 197 -2.86 9.11 -12.29
N PRO A 198 -1.55 9.02 -12.56
CA PRO A 198 -0.97 9.04 -13.90
C PRO A 198 -1.19 7.71 -14.63
N ASP A 199 -0.96 7.72 -15.93
CA ASP A 199 -0.89 6.50 -16.74
C ASP A 199 0.35 5.67 -16.37
N VAL A 200 0.25 4.34 -16.47
CA VAL A 200 1.34 3.41 -16.13
C VAL A 200 2.59 3.66 -16.99
N GLU A 201 2.39 3.95 -18.28
CA GLU A 201 3.45 4.24 -19.24
C GLU A 201 4.32 5.41 -18.77
N ALA A 202 3.69 6.55 -18.44
CA ALA A 202 4.41 7.73 -17.99
C ALA A 202 5.24 7.48 -16.72
N VAL A 203 4.72 6.65 -15.79
CA VAL A 203 5.43 6.30 -14.56
C VAL A 203 6.57 5.34 -14.82
N VAL A 204 6.35 4.29 -15.62
CA VAL A 204 7.39 3.29 -15.95
C VAL A 204 8.53 3.96 -16.71
N ASP A 205 8.24 4.77 -17.72
CA ASP A 205 9.26 5.51 -18.48
C ASP A 205 10.13 6.34 -17.55
N ALA A 206 9.49 7.15 -16.74
CA ALA A 206 10.17 8.06 -15.86
C ALA A 206 10.98 7.35 -14.74
N VAL A 207 10.45 6.24 -14.21
CA VAL A 207 11.14 5.42 -13.20
C VAL A 207 12.34 4.70 -13.81
N VAL A 208 12.18 4.06 -14.97
CA VAL A 208 13.27 3.37 -15.68
C VAL A 208 14.38 4.36 -16.02
N ASP A 209 14.03 5.51 -16.58
CA ASP A 209 14.98 6.58 -16.89
C ASP A 209 15.73 7.10 -15.66
N ALA A 210 15.02 7.30 -14.54
CA ALA A 210 15.63 7.77 -13.30
C ALA A 210 16.61 6.73 -12.72
N LEU A 211 16.22 5.45 -12.72
CA LEU A 211 17.06 4.36 -12.22
C LEU A 211 18.28 4.12 -13.12
N THR A 212 18.11 4.19 -14.43
CA THR A 212 19.22 4.04 -15.38
C THR A 212 20.26 5.15 -15.21
N ARG A 213 19.82 6.41 -15.05
CA ARG A 213 20.72 7.56 -14.85
C ARG A 213 21.45 7.54 -13.50
N THR A 214 20.87 6.94 -12.49
CA THR A 214 21.45 6.90 -11.13
C THR A 214 22.37 5.70 -10.91
N GLY A 215 22.49 4.80 -11.87
CA GLY A 215 23.32 3.58 -11.75
C GLY A 215 22.82 2.56 -10.71
N VAL A 216 21.62 2.75 -10.17
CA VAL A 216 21.02 1.89 -9.13
C VAL A 216 20.48 0.57 -9.72
N SER A 217 20.68 0.35 -11.02
CA SER A 217 20.15 -0.82 -11.76
C SER A 217 21.11 -2.00 -11.84
N ALA A 218 22.30 -1.95 -11.23
CA ALA A 218 23.18 -3.12 -11.20
C ALA A 218 22.61 -4.16 -10.21
N PRO A 219 22.40 -5.42 -10.63
CA PRO A 219 22.16 -6.48 -9.67
C PRO A 219 23.41 -6.62 -8.80
N GLU A 220 23.26 -6.51 -7.49
CA GLU A 220 24.27 -7.06 -6.60
C GLU A 220 24.26 -8.59 -6.82
N LEU A 221 25.35 -9.10 -7.39
CA LEU A 221 25.62 -10.52 -7.58
C LEU A 221 25.95 -11.18 -6.24
#